data_8feae307cd56901d25f8216db4ef1ea3
#
_entry.id   8feae307cd56901d25f8216db4ef1ea3
#
_cell.length_a   1.000
_cell.length_b   1.000
_cell.length_c   1.000
_cell.angle_alpha   90.00
_cell.angle_beta   90.00
_cell.angle_gamma   90.00
#
_symmetry.space_group_name_H-M   'P 1'
#
loop_
_entity.id
_entity.type
_entity.pdbx_description
1 polymer ?
#
loop_
_entity_poly.entity_id
_entity_poly.type
_entity_poly.pdbx_seq_one_letter_code
_entity_poly.pdbx_strand_id
1 'polypeptide(L)'
;MRKTIKAAFLGLISMAFVGSATADITFVSWGGAYTASQQKAYIDTWSKGSGITVENYNGGLGEVKAQVEANNVTWDVVDVLPDQAITGCDDGLFLKVDQSHFVNDMVVKPVSECISPQIFWSYVAFYDPAAFPGKKPKTIKDFFDVKKFPGKRGIHTWANALIEMALVADGVKP
;
A
#
# COMPACT_ATOMS: atom_id res chain seq x y z
N MET A 1 42.52 67.02 25.39
CA MET A 1 41.38 66.82 24.46
C MET A 1 41.09 65.31 24.34
N ARG A 2 40.09 64.81 25.05
CA ARG A 2 39.64 63.40 25.03
C ARG A 2 38.42 63.29 24.07
N LYS A 3 38.59 62.52 22.97
CA LYS A 3 37.51 62.21 22.04
C LYS A 3 36.82 60.95 22.54
N THR A 4 35.58 61.09 22.95
CA THR A 4 34.66 59.98 23.29
C THR A 4 34.08 59.38 22.00
N ILE A 5 34.38 58.12 21.73
CA ILE A 5 33.79 57.33 20.64
C ILE A 5 32.50 56.73 21.20
N LYS A 6 31.34 57.14 20.64
CA LYS A 6 30.06 56.50 20.93
C LYS A 6 29.90 55.29 20.00
N ALA A 7 29.98 54.12 20.56
CA ALA A 7 29.65 52.87 19.83
C ALA A 7 28.11 52.72 19.78
N ALA A 8 27.58 52.76 18.58
CA ALA A 8 26.19 52.44 18.34
C ALA A 8 26.04 50.92 18.21
N PHE A 9 25.35 50.29 19.14
CA PHE A 9 24.97 48.90 19.07
C PHE A 9 23.77 48.76 18.12
N LEU A 10 24.00 48.25 16.88
CA LEU A 10 22.93 47.82 15.99
C LEU A 10 22.51 46.40 16.41
N GLY A 11 21.41 46.29 17.14
CA GLY A 11 20.80 45.01 17.43
C GLY A 11 20.19 44.39 16.16
N LEU A 12 20.80 43.35 15.62
CA LEU A 12 20.20 42.48 14.63
C LEU A 12 19.08 41.68 15.32
N ILE A 13 17.84 42.04 15.07
CA ILE A 13 16.67 41.22 15.41
C ILE A 13 16.61 40.12 14.32
N SER A 14 17.17 38.94 14.61
CA SER A 14 16.92 37.74 13.80
C SER A 14 15.48 37.30 14.01
N MET A 15 14.58 37.68 13.10
CA MET A 15 13.27 37.05 13.00
C MET A 15 13.48 35.61 12.57
N ALA A 16 13.42 34.68 13.54
CA ALA A 16 13.28 33.26 13.24
C ALA A 16 11.90 33.05 12.57
N PHE A 17 11.90 32.89 11.27
CA PHE A 17 10.76 32.33 10.56
C PHE A 17 10.61 30.88 11.04
N VAL A 18 9.71 30.67 11.99
CA VAL A 18 9.20 29.33 12.28
C VAL A 18 8.27 28.98 11.13
N GLY A 19 8.83 28.55 10.02
CA GLY A 19 8.07 27.88 8.98
C GLY A 19 7.46 26.63 9.61
N SER A 20 6.15 26.50 9.61
CA SER A 20 5.50 25.22 9.88
C SER A 20 6.03 24.25 8.84
N ALA A 21 6.90 23.33 9.24
CA ALA A 21 7.27 22.20 8.40
C ALA A 21 6.00 21.36 8.27
N THR A 22 5.30 21.52 7.16
CA THR A 22 4.33 20.52 6.71
C THR A 22 5.19 19.33 6.29
N ALA A 23 5.09 18.22 7.02
CA ALA A 23 5.72 16.99 6.58
C ALA A 23 4.97 16.55 5.31
N ASP A 24 5.63 16.63 4.16
CA ASP A 24 5.13 16.03 2.94
C ASP A 24 5.19 14.52 3.11
N ILE A 25 4.05 13.85 2.99
CA ILE A 25 3.93 12.39 3.10
C ILE A 25 3.85 11.81 1.70
N THR A 26 4.67 10.81 1.42
CA THR A 26 4.58 10.00 0.21
C THR A 26 3.78 8.73 0.50
N PHE A 27 2.59 8.65 -0.07
CA PHE A 27 1.72 7.49 -0.03
C PHE A 27 1.86 6.68 -1.31
N VAL A 28 2.20 5.40 -1.20
CA VAL A 28 2.51 4.54 -2.35
C VAL A 28 1.47 3.44 -2.48
N SER A 29 0.88 3.32 -3.67
CA SER A 29 -0.21 2.40 -3.97
C SER A 29 0.00 1.65 -5.28
N TRP A 30 -0.95 0.81 -5.67
CA TRP A 30 -0.82 -0.12 -6.80
C TRP A 30 -1.38 0.43 -8.12
N GLY A 31 -1.84 1.67 -8.13
CA GLY A 31 -2.28 2.34 -9.34
C GLY A 31 -3.74 2.10 -9.73
N GLY A 32 -4.10 2.65 -10.89
CA GLY A 32 -5.39 2.49 -11.54
C GLY A 32 -6.59 2.94 -10.69
N ALA A 33 -7.71 2.26 -10.87
CA ALA A 33 -8.96 2.57 -10.15
C ALA A 33 -8.83 2.39 -8.63
N TYR A 34 -7.91 1.52 -8.19
CA TYR A 34 -7.67 1.28 -6.79
C TYR A 34 -7.07 2.52 -6.11
N THR A 35 -5.95 3.04 -6.60
CA THR A 35 -5.35 4.29 -6.09
C THR A 35 -6.31 5.47 -6.21
N ALA A 36 -7.08 5.56 -7.31
CA ALA A 36 -8.09 6.61 -7.47
C ALA A 36 -9.20 6.51 -6.40
N SER A 37 -9.57 5.32 -5.96
CA SER A 37 -10.54 5.14 -4.89
C SER A 37 -9.99 5.59 -3.53
N GLN A 38 -8.74 5.29 -3.23
CA GLN A 38 -8.04 5.74 -2.01
C GLN A 38 -7.88 7.26 -1.99
N GLN A 39 -7.46 7.83 -3.13
CA GLN A 39 -7.35 9.28 -3.31
C GLN A 39 -8.66 9.96 -2.90
N LYS A 40 -9.77 9.50 -3.45
CA LYS A 40 -11.10 10.09 -3.24
C LYS A 40 -11.67 9.81 -1.84
N ALA A 41 -11.43 8.61 -1.29
CA ALA A 41 -12.05 8.19 -0.04
C ALA A 41 -11.44 8.89 1.19
N TYR A 42 -10.12 9.03 1.24
CA TYR A 42 -9.44 9.56 2.43
C TYR A 42 -8.29 10.52 2.14
N ILE A 43 -7.49 10.36 1.06
CA ILE A 43 -6.34 11.22 0.83
C ILE A 43 -6.78 12.66 0.58
N ASP A 44 -7.69 12.93 -0.36
CA ASP A 44 -8.19 14.27 -0.66
C ASP A 44 -8.89 14.93 0.55
N THR A 45 -9.54 14.11 1.37
CA THR A 45 -10.26 14.59 2.55
C THR A 45 -9.28 15.03 3.63
N TRP A 46 -8.24 14.24 3.85
CA TRP A 46 -7.25 14.46 4.90
C TRP A 46 -6.17 15.47 4.48
N SER A 47 -5.78 15.46 3.20
CA SER A 47 -4.69 16.30 2.67
C SER A 47 -5.02 17.79 2.53
N LYS A 48 -6.22 18.23 2.85
CA LYS A 48 -6.55 19.67 2.84
C LYS A 48 -5.61 20.45 3.78
N GLY A 49 -4.42 20.79 3.26
CA GLY A 49 -3.37 21.53 3.96
C GLY A 49 -2.13 20.74 4.39
N SER A 50 -2.02 19.45 4.08
CA SER A 50 -0.90 18.58 4.50
C SER A 50 -0.11 18.10 3.30
N GLY A 51 0.00 18.42 2.19
CA GLY A 51 0.82 17.91 1.06
C GLY A 51 1.06 16.40 1.12
N ILE A 52 0.17 15.60 0.52
CA ILE A 52 0.41 14.17 0.30
C ILE A 52 0.75 13.95 -1.16
N THR A 53 1.90 13.37 -1.43
CA THR A 53 2.29 12.87 -2.75
C THR A 53 1.81 11.43 -2.88
N VAL A 54 1.17 11.09 -4.00
CA VAL A 54 0.71 9.73 -4.29
C VAL A 54 1.57 9.15 -5.42
N GLU A 55 2.23 8.04 -5.12
CA GLU A 55 3.02 7.28 -6.08
C GLU A 55 2.41 5.91 -6.32
N ASN A 56 2.80 5.25 -7.41
CA ASN A 56 2.38 3.91 -7.72
C ASN A 56 3.58 3.01 -7.95
N TYR A 57 3.47 1.76 -7.49
CA TYR A 57 4.50 0.75 -7.68
C TYR A 57 3.90 -0.59 -8.13
N ASN A 58 4.74 -1.56 -8.46
CA ASN A 58 4.30 -2.86 -8.98
C ASN A 58 3.99 -3.90 -7.90
N GLY A 59 4.05 -3.51 -6.63
CA GLY A 59 3.90 -4.41 -5.48
C GLY A 59 5.18 -5.17 -5.14
N GLY A 60 5.17 -5.81 -3.97
CA GLY A 60 6.32 -6.55 -3.45
C GLY A 60 7.25 -5.71 -2.58
N LEU A 61 8.18 -6.38 -1.90
CA LEU A 61 9.06 -5.75 -0.92
C LEU A 61 10.40 -5.28 -1.51
N GLY A 62 10.67 -5.57 -2.80
CA GLY A 62 11.98 -5.30 -3.40
C GLY A 62 12.40 -3.84 -3.35
N GLU A 63 11.49 -2.94 -3.73
CA GLU A 63 11.77 -1.49 -3.73
C GLU A 63 11.83 -0.92 -2.30
N VAL A 64 10.98 -1.38 -1.40
CA VAL A 64 11.02 -1.03 0.02
C VAL A 64 12.36 -1.42 0.62
N LYS A 65 12.78 -2.67 0.41
CA LYS A 65 14.06 -3.20 0.88
C LYS A 65 15.24 -2.40 0.35
N ALA A 66 15.24 -2.08 -0.94
CA ALA A 66 16.31 -1.29 -1.56
C ALA A 66 16.45 0.11 -0.92
N GLN A 67 15.33 0.79 -0.61
CA GLN A 67 15.35 2.09 0.06
C GLN A 67 15.88 1.99 1.49
N VAL A 68 15.45 0.97 2.25
CA VAL A 68 15.90 0.76 3.63
C VAL A 68 17.39 0.41 3.67
N GLU A 69 17.86 -0.51 2.84
CA GLU A 69 19.27 -0.91 2.76
C GLU A 69 20.18 0.23 2.31
N ALA A 70 19.69 1.11 1.42
CA ALA A 70 20.41 2.31 1.00
C ALA A 70 20.38 3.43 2.04
N ASN A 71 19.64 3.27 3.14
CA ASN A 71 19.36 4.32 4.12
C ASN A 71 18.85 5.63 3.46
N ASN A 72 18.01 5.46 2.43
CA ASN A 72 17.41 6.54 1.64
C ASN A 72 15.94 6.24 1.41
N VAL A 73 15.16 6.30 2.48
CA VAL A 73 13.72 6.06 2.45
C VAL A 73 13.00 7.32 1.97
N THR A 74 12.24 7.19 0.90
CA THR A 74 11.41 8.25 0.30
C THR A 74 9.92 7.96 0.37
N TRP A 75 9.55 6.75 0.78
CA TRP A 75 8.18 6.30 0.93
C TRP A 75 7.78 6.23 2.40
N ASP A 76 6.79 7.01 2.80
CA ASP A 76 6.34 7.08 4.19
C ASP A 76 5.27 6.03 4.50
N VAL A 77 4.34 5.83 3.57
CA VAL A 77 3.25 4.85 3.69
C VAL A 77 3.16 4.04 2.40
N VAL A 78 3.20 2.73 2.50
CA VAL A 78 3.14 1.84 1.34
C VAL A 78 2.06 0.77 1.52
N ASP A 79 1.28 0.59 0.45
CA ASP A 79 0.25 -0.43 0.36
C ASP A 79 0.88 -1.80 0.07
N VAL A 80 0.66 -2.77 0.94
CA VAL A 80 1.23 -4.12 0.81
C VAL A 80 0.18 -5.19 1.08
N LEU A 81 0.44 -6.41 0.62
CA LEU A 81 -0.36 -7.58 0.97
C LEU A 81 -0.07 -8.04 2.41
N PRO A 82 -0.99 -8.76 3.07
CA PRO A 82 -0.80 -9.23 4.44
C PRO A 82 0.46 -10.07 4.67
N ASP A 83 0.80 -10.94 3.73
CA ASP A 83 2.02 -11.76 3.75
C ASP A 83 3.28 -10.89 3.66
N GLN A 84 3.26 -9.88 2.80
CA GLN A 84 4.34 -8.90 2.67
C GLN A 84 4.46 -8.03 3.93
N ALA A 85 3.33 -7.66 4.54
CA ALA A 85 3.32 -6.89 5.77
C ALA A 85 3.97 -7.65 6.94
N ILE A 86 3.68 -8.94 7.08
CA ILE A 86 4.30 -9.80 8.09
C ILE A 86 5.81 -9.90 7.84
N THR A 87 6.19 -10.33 6.63
CA THR A 87 7.61 -10.50 6.27
C THR A 87 8.39 -9.20 6.40
N GLY A 88 7.84 -8.09 5.90
CA GLY A 88 8.52 -6.78 5.97
C GLY A 88 8.64 -6.24 7.40
N CYS A 89 7.70 -6.57 8.29
CA CYS A 89 7.78 -6.24 9.71
C CYS A 89 8.86 -7.07 10.41
N ASP A 90 8.89 -8.38 10.16
CA ASP A 90 9.87 -9.31 10.73
C ASP A 90 11.31 -9.01 10.25
N ASP A 91 11.45 -8.58 9.00
CA ASP A 91 12.73 -8.17 8.41
C ASP A 91 13.15 -6.74 8.82
N GLY A 92 12.33 -6.03 9.59
CA GLY A 92 12.63 -4.66 10.04
C GLY A 92 12.54 -3.60 8.92
N LEU A 93 11.82 -3.89 7.83
CA LEU A 93 11.60 -2.95 6.72
C LEU A 93 10.52 -1.91 7.05
N PHE A 94 9.63 -2.20 7.99
CA PHE A 94 8.55 -1.32 8.40
C PHE A 94 8.68 -0.93 9.86
N LEU A 95 8.27 0.29 10.18
CA LEU A 95 8.14 0.76 11.56
C LEU A 95 6.85 0.23 12.20
N LYS A 96 6.89 0.04 13.51
CA LYS A 96 5.68 -0.28 14.28
C LYS A 96 4.71 0.89 14.27
N VAL A 97 3.43 0.58 14.08
CA VAL A 97 2.35 1.56 14.09
C VAL A 97 1.71 1.60 15.48
N ASP A 98 1.44 2.80 15.99
CA ASP A 98 0.68 2.95 17.23
C ASP A 98 -0.77 2.47 17.03
N GLN A 99 -1.04 1.25 17.50
CA GLN A 99 -2.34 0.60 17.38
C GLN A 99 -3.45 1.30 18.20
N SER A 100 -3.09 2.21 19.12
CA SER A 100 -4.08 2.96 19.92
C SER A 100 -4.91 3.93 19.10
N HIS A 101 -4.43 4.31 17.92
CA HIS A 101 -5.16 5.16 16.97
C HIS A 101 -6.20 4.42 16.14
N PHE A 102 -6.21 3.09 16.18
CA PHE A 102 -7.18 2.31 15.42
C PHE A 102 -8.53 2.25 16.13
N VAL A 103 -9.59 2.33 15.34
CA VAL A 103 -10.96 2.21 15.88
C VAL A 103 -11.22 0.80 16.42
N ASN A 104 -11.97 0.72 17.52
CA ASN A 104 -12.21 -0.56 18.20
C ASN A 104 -13.11 -1.53 17.42
N ASP A 105 -13.84 -1.05 16.41
CA ASP A 105 -14.81 -1.80 15.60
C ASP A 105 -14.23 -2.28 14.26
N MET A 106 -12.92 -2.39 14.14
CA MET A 106 -12.29 -2.96 12.95
C MET A 106 -12.78 -4.37 12.68
N VAL A 107 -13.23 -4.63 11.45
CA VAL A 107 -13.73 -5.94 11.00
C VAL A 107 -12.64 -7.02 11.10
N VAL A 108 -11.39 -6.66 10.85
CA VAL A 108 -10.23 -7.54 10.99
C VAL A 108 -9.15 -6.82 11.76
N LYS A 109 -8.57 -7.50 12.74
CA LYS A 109 -7.43 -6.98 13.47
C LYS A 109 -6.17 -6.99 12.59
N PRO A 110 -5.22 -6.07 12.83
CA PRO A 110 -3.92 -6.11 12.16
C PRO A 110 -3.23 -7.48 12.35
N VAL A 111 -2.69 -8.02 11.27
CA VAL A 111 -1.92 -9.29 11.31
C VAL A 111 -0.47 -9.09 11.76
N SER A 112 -0.03 -7.84 11.86
CA SER A 112 1.32 -7.44 12.31
C SER A 112 1.23 -6.08 13.02
N GLU A 113 2.18 -5.81 13.90
CA GLU A 113 2.29 -4.52 14.60
C GLU A 113 2.75 -3.35 13.71
N CYS A 114 3.18 -3.65 12.47
CA CYS A 114 3.65 -2.64 11.52
C CYS A 114 2.58 -2.18 10.53
N ILE A 115 1.34 -2.68 10.60
CA ILE A 115 0.33 -2.40 9.58
C ILE A 115 -1.00 -1.89 10.13
N SER A 116 -1.72 -1.19 9.26
CA SER A 116 -3.13 -0.88 9.38
C SER A 116 -3.92 -1.58 8.26
N PRO A 117 -4.87 -2.47 8.58
CA PRO A 117 -5.79 -3.00 7.58
C PRO A 117 -6.63 -1.89 6.98
N GLN A 118 -6.87 -1.93 5.66
CA GLN A 118 -7.63 -0.88 5.00
C GLN A 118 -8.73 -1.37 4.05
N ILE A 119 -8.56 -2.49 3.37
CA ILE A 119 -9.48 -2.95 2.32
C ILE A 119 -9.58 -4.47 2.29
N PHE A 120 -10.75 -4.95 1.87
CA PHE A 120 -10.93 -6.33 1.42
C PHE A 120 -10.97 -6.38 -0.08
N TRP A 121 -10.42 -7.43 -0.65
CA TRP A 121 -10.51 -7.72 -2.08
C TRP A 121 -10.81 -9.20 -2.31
N SER A 122 -11.17 -9.54 -3.53
CA SER A 122 -11.43 -10.91 -3.93
C SER A 122 -10.79 -11.21 -5.28
N TYR A 123 -10.22 -12.39 -5.41
CA TYR A 123 -9.87 -12.95 -6.71
C TYR A 123 -11.05 -13.74 -7.25
N VAL A 124 -11.42 -13.47 -8.49
CA VAL A 124 -12.57 -14.13 -9.14
C VAL A 124 -12.13 -14.70 -10.48
N ALA A 125 -12.59 -15.92 -10.78
CA ALA A 125 -12.46 -16.48 -12.11
C ALA A 125 -13.64 -15.97 -12.96
N PHE A 126 -13.36 -15.51 -14.16
CA PHE A 126 -14.38 -15.11 -15.14
C PHE A 126 -14.07 -15.69 -16.52
N TYR A 127 -15.05 -15.71 -17.38
CA TYR A 127 -14.94 -16.21 -18.75
C TYR A 127 -15.86 -15.42 -19.68
N ASP A 128 -15.54 -15.45 -20.99
CA ASP A 128 -16.46 -14.94 -22.02
C ASP A 128 -17.59 -15.95 -22.27
N PRO A 129 -18.85 -15.62 -21.99
CA PRO A 129 -19.97 -16.51 -22.24
C PRO A 129 -20.14 -16.94 -23.72
N ALA A 130 -19.67 -16.11 -24.65
CA ALA A 130 -19.75 -16.42 -26.09
C ALA A 130 -18.76 -17.53 -26.48
N ALA A 131 -17.65 -17.68 -25.75
CA ALA A 131 -16.69 -18.77 -25.96
C ALA A 131 -17.26 -20.15 -25.53
N PHE A 132 -18.34 -20.16 -24.74
CA PHE A 132 -18.96 -21.40 -24.22
C PHE A 132 -20.49 -21.37 -24.45
N PRO A 133 -20.95 -21.48 -25.70
CA PRO A 133 -22.39 -21.40 -26.03
C PRO A 133 -23.21 -22.56 -25.46
N GLY A 134 -22.58 -23.69 -25.16
CA GLY A 134 -23.20 -24.84 -24.55
C GLY A 134 -23.01 -24.89 -23.03
N LYS A 135 -22.24 -25.85 -22.56
CA LYS A 135 -21.95 -26.01 -21.13
C LYS A 135 -21.00 -24.94 -20.64
N LYS A 136 -21.39 -24.19 -19.64
CA LYS A 136 -20.63 -23.07 -19.06
C LYS A 136 -19.83 -23.51 -17.82
N PRO A 137 -18.61 -22.98 -17.61
CA PRO A 137 -17.88 -23.14 -16.34
C PRO A 137 -18.70 -22.60 -15.17
N LYS A 138 -18.68 -23.27 -14.02
CA LYS A 138 -19.44 -22.88 -12.82
C LYS A 138 -18.61 -22.86 -11.54
N THR A 139 -17.49 -23.54 -11.56
CA THR A 139 -16.63 -23.73 -10.38
C THR A 139 -15.19 -23.42 -10.71
N ILE A 140 -14.37 -23.19 -9.68
CA ILE A 140 -12.92 -23.03 -9.86
C ILE A 140 -12.27 -24.30 -10.43
N LYS A 141 -12.83 -25.48 -10.15
CA LYS A 141 -12.38 -26.74 -10.78
C LYS A 141 -12.56 -26.71 -12.29
N ASP A 142 -13.65 -26.12 -12.79
CA ASP A 142 -13.89 -25.98 -14.23
C ASP A 142 -12.85 -25.04 -14.89
N PHE A 143 -12.29 -24.09 -14.15
CA PHE A 143 -11.20 -23.22 -14.64
C PHE A 143 -9.94 -24.03 -14.97
N PHE A 144 -9.63 -25.05 -14.20
CA PHE A 144 -8.45 -25.90 -14.41
C PHE A 144 -8.71 -27.09 -15.35
N ASP A 145 -9.97 -27.41 -15.65
CA ASP A 145 -10.35 -28.52 -16.55
C ASP A 145 -10.28 -28.07 -18.03
N VAL A 146 -9.06 -28.09 -18.58
CA VAL A 146 -8.82 -27.71 -19.98
C VAL A 146 -9.34 -28.73 -20.99
N LYS A 147 -9.67 -29.96 -20.57
CA LYS A 147 -10.30 -30.96 -21.43
C LYS A 147 -11.79 -30.68 -21.63
N LYS A 148 -12.49 -30.33 -20.57
CA LYS A 148 -13.92 -30.01 -20.59
C LYS A 148 -14.20 -28.63 -21.10
N PHE A 149 -13.33 -27.67 -20.78
CA PHE A 149 -13.40 -26.27 -21.18
C PHE A 149 -12.09 -25.86 -21.85
N PRO A 150 -11.91 -26.17 -23.14
CA PRO A 150 -10.67 -25.85 -23.86
C PRO A 150 -10.48 -24.32 -24.01
N GLY A 151 -9.23 -23.90 -24.17
CA GLY A 151 -8.85 -22.51 -24.37
C GLY A 151 -7.72 -22.07 -23.45
N LYS A 152 -7.22 -20.85 -23.68
CA LYS A 152 -6.17 -20.25 -22.87
C LYS A 152 -6.70 -19.83 -21.50
N ARG A 153 -5.84 -19.84 -20.50
CA ARG A 153 -6.09 -19.28 -19.16
C ARG A 153 -5.21 -18.08 -18.94
N GLY A 154 -5.82 -16.95 -18.58
CA GLY A 154 -5.10 -15.79 -18.09
C GLY A 154 -5.05 -15.87 -16.57
N ILE A 155 -3.85 -15.84 -16.00
CA ILE A 155 -3.60 -15.79 -14.57
C ILE A 155 -2.46 -14.81 -14.32
N HIS A 156 -2.45 -14.19 -13.14
CA HIS A 156 -1.33 -13.36 -12.76
C HIS A 156 -0.10 -14.20 -12.40
N THR A 157 1.06 -13.58 -12.30
CA THR A 157 2.34 -14.27 -12.07
C THR A 157 2.67 -14.51 -10.59
N TRP A 158 1.86 -14.00 -9.68
CA TRP A 158 2.06 -14.16 -8.26
C TRP A 158 1.44 -15.46 -7.75
N ALA A 159 2.04 -16.02 -6.70
CA ALA A 159 1.60 -17.28 -6.11
C ALA A 159 0.29 -17.15 -5.34
N ASN A 160 0.11 -16.04 -4.62
CA ASN A 160 -1.07 -15.76 -3.81
C ASN A 160 -2.36 -15.74 -4.66
N ALA A 161 -3.42 -16.26 -4.11
CA ALA A 161 -4.69 -16.61 -4.71
C ALA A 161 -4.60 -17.75 -5.76
N LEU A 162 -3.55 -17.86 -6.55
CA LEU A 162 -3.43 -18.92 -7.53
C LEU A 162 -3.26 -20.31 -6.87
N ILE A 163 -2.41 -20.39 -5.84
CA ILE A 163 -2.21 -21.61 -5.08
C ILE A 163 -3.49 -22.00 -4.34
N GLU A 164 -4.14 -21.07 -3.67
CA GLU A 164 -5.39 -21.29 -2.95
C GLU A 164 -6.51 -21.73 -3.91
N MET A 165 -6.62 -21.09 -5.08
CA MET A 165 -7.58 -21.51 -6.11
C MET A 165 -7.32 -22.91 -6.63
N ALA A 166 -6.06 -23.30 -6.81
CA ALA A 166 -5.68 -24.64 -7.23
C ALA A 166 -6.00 -25.70 -6.15
N LEU A 167 -5.69 -25.39 -4.88
CA LEU A 167 -6.01 -26.26 -3.74
C LEU A 167 -7.53 -26.47 -3.61
N VAL A 168 -8.32 -25.41 -3.71
CA VAL A 168 -9.78 -25.50 -3.67
C VAL A 168 -10.31 -26.31 -4.86
N ALA A 169 -9.74 -26.14 -6.05
CA ALA A 169 -10.11 -26.95 -7.22
C ALA A 169 -9.80 -28.46 -7.04
N ASP A 170 -8.76 -28.78 -6.28
CA ASP A 170 -8.38 -30.16 -5.92
C ASP A 170 -9.17 -30.72 -4.74
N GLY A 171 -10.01 -29.89 -4.10
CA GLY A 171 -10.91 -30.31 -3.02
C GLY A 171 -10.42 -30.02 -1.60
N VAL A 172 -9.32 -29.29 -1.46
CA VAL A 172 -8.86 -28.79 -0.14
C VAL A 172 -9.87 -27.76 0.35
N LYS A 173 -10.31 -27.90 1.58
CA LYS A 173 -11.21 -26.92 2.21
C LYS A 173 -10.43 -25.69 2.65
N PRO A 174 -10.94 -24.48 2.47
CA PRO A 174 -10.36 -23.24 2.99
C PRO A 174 -10.21 -23.27 4.50
#